data_6cc2cac105395051093fb9d9f16cbb5d
#
_entry.id   6cc2cac105395051093fb9d9f16cbb5d
#
_cell.length_a   1.000
_cell.length_b   1.000
_cell.length_c   1.000
_cell.angle_alpha   90.00
_cell.angle_beta   90.00
_cell.angle_gamma   90.00
#
_symmetry.space_group_name_H-M   'P 1'
#
loop_
_entity.id
_entity.type
_entity.pdbx_description
1 polymer ?
#
loop_
_entity_poly.entity_id
_entity_poly.type
_entity_poly.pdbx_seq_one_letter_code
_entity_poly.pdbx_strand_id
1 'polypeptide(L)'
;MSIHQSSDLGALPSRISDVVVPWVERSPDRPALIEASGAWTYRQLASAISETQTWLSRLGVRPGDRVMIVGENSRAFVALLLATASLDAWPVLVNARLSARELDEIRTHCGARRIFYTTSISTQAAEHAKRHGAAIEEREGCGSVGIGALNEEAVPEPLDANIADRVAALIYTSGTTGLPKGVMLTHTNLLFMAAGSVKVRTVIPDDRIYAILPMSHAVGLSVVLLASLIAGASLYLSSSFDPMSARVILERDRLTLLFGTPAIFNQLLQYAKMRKISSLKFPALRVITSSGAPLDLATKSAVEALFGMVLHNGYGLTECAPTIALTRPEAPRSDISIGPAFPGVEIQLLGSDRQPVPAGEVGELQVRGPNIMKGYYRAPEETAAVIDAEGWFNTRDLARLEDGNLFIVGRTKDLIVRRGFNVYPAEVEAVLNGHPAVVRSAVVGRTVGGDEEVVAFVQLSAEVTSTPTELADYAARSLTSYKRPSEILIVPAMPTTAAGKIAKAELKKVAESSIKEGTNGQLARRILPRQEATVEN
;
A
#
# COMPACT_ATOMS: atom_id res chain seq x y z
N MET A 1 2.67 18.09 -21.27
CA MET A 1 2.79 17.20 -22.44
C MET A 1 1.74 16.11 -22.28
N SER A 2 0.69 16.16 -23.09
CA SER A 2 -0.51 15.31 -22.98
C SER A 2 -0.17 13.83 -23.18
N ILE A 3 -0.67 12.95 -22.30
CA ILE A 3 -0.48 11.48 -22.31
C ILE A 3 -1.15 10.82 -23.53
N HIS A 4 -1.77 11.59 -24.40
CA HIS A 4 -2.47 11.11 -25.62
C HIS A 4 -1.55 10.58 -26.74
N GLN A 5 -0.22 10.52 -26.52
CA GLN A 5 0.71 9.99 -27.52
C GLN A 5 1.58 8.85 -26.95
N SER A 6 0.98 7.68 -26.78
CA SER A 6 1.74 6.42 -26.86
C SER A 6 0.95 5.43 -27.73
N SER A 7 1.42 5.24 -28.92
CA SER A 7 0.84 4.49 -30.03
C SER A 7 0.58 2.99 -29.79
N ASP A 8 0.97 2.43 -28.64
CA ASP A 8 0.90 0.99 -28.42
C ASP A 8 -0.22 0.52 -27.47
N LEU A 9 -0.77 1.40 -26.62
CA LEU A 9 -1.85 1.01 -25.67
C LEU A 9 -3.26 1.33 -26.18
N GLY A 10 -3.39 2.02 -27.33
CA GLY A 10 -4.68 2.53 -27.82
C GLY A 10 -5.26 3.63 -26.91
N ALA A 11 -6.47 4.08 -27.21
CA ALA A 11 -7.21 4.98 -26.32
C ALA A 11 -7.65 4.22 -25.08
N LEU A 12 -7.38 4.78 -23.90
CA LEU A 12 -7.83 4.19 -22.62
C LEU A 12 -9.37 4.23 -22.57
N PRO A 13 -10.00 3.18 -22.00
CA PRO A 13 -11.44 3.17 -21.81
C PRO A 13 -11.86 4.23 -20.78
N SER A 14 -13.14 4.59 -20.77
CA SER A 14 -13.68 5.54 -19.80
C SER A 14 -13.95 4.90 -18.42
N ARG A 15 -14.02 3.56 -18.34
CA ARG A 15 -14.26 2.81 -17.09
C ARG A 15 -13.18 1.78 -16.86
N ILE A 16 -12.87 1.54 -15.58
CA ILE A 16 -11.94 0.46 -15.19
C ILE A 16 -12.48 -0.94 -15.53
N SER A 17 -13.80 -1.11 -15.65
CA SER A 17 -14.43 -2.37 -16.07
C SER A 17 -14.10 -2.78 -17.49
N ASP A 18 -13.82 -1.80 -18.34
CA ASP A 18 -13.70 -2.00 -19.78
C ASP A 18 -12.27 -2.33 -20.22
N VAL A 19 -11.32 -2.36 -19.26
CA VAL A 19 -9.90 -2.69 -19.54
C VAL A 19 -9.70 -4.09 -20.14
N VAL A 20 -10.67 -4.99 -19.94
CA VAL A 20 -10.62 -6.36 -20.47
C VAL A 20 -11.07 -6.45 -21.94
N VAL A 21 -11.88 -5.50 -22.42
CA VAL A 21 -12.52 -5.54 -23.74
C VAL A 21 -11.52 -5.72 -24.90
N PRO A 22 -10.43 -4.94 -24.98
CA PRO A 22 -9.47 -5.11 -26.07
C PRO A 22 -8.84 -6.51 -26.13
N TRP A 23 -8.73 -7.20 -25.00
CA TRP A 23 -8.14 -8.53 -24.94
C TRP A 23 -9.16 -9.63 -25.25
N VAL A 24 -10.44 -9.42 -24.95
CA VAL A 24 -11.53 -10.29 -25.40
C VAL A 24 -11.59 -10.31 -26.93
N GLU A 25 -11.36 -9.18 -27.59
CA GLU A 25 -11.34 -9.08 -29.04
C GLU A 25 -10.08 -9.69 -29.67
N ARG A 26 -8.90 -9.42 -29.10
CA ARG A 26 -7.60 -9.79 -29.69
C ARG A 26 -7.14 -11.20 -29.33
N SER A 27 -7.37 -11.62 -28.10
CA SER A 27 -6.82 -12.87 -27.53
C SER A 27 -7.71 -13.40 -26.40
N PRO A 28 -8.98 -13.77 -26.69
CA PRO A 28 -9.99 -14.11 -25.70
C PRO A 28 -9.62 -15.28 -24.78
N ASP A 29 -8.85 -16.24 -25.30
CA ASP A 29 -8.51 -17.46 -24.58
C ASP A 29 -7.19 -17.34 -23.80
N ARG A 30 -6.56 -16.15 -23.79
CA ARG A 30 -5.39 -15.87 -22.98
C ARG A 30 -5.74 -15.91 -21.50
N PRO A 31 -4.92 -16.56 -20.64
CA PRO A 31 -5.14 -16.54 -19.19
C PRO A 31 -5.09 -15.11 -18.63
N ALA A 32 -6.10 -14.72 -17.85
CA ALA A 32 -6.18 -13.42 -17.19
C ALA A 32 -5.94 -13.53 -15.69
N LEU A 33 -6.72 -14.39 -15.01
CA LEU A 33 -6.65 -14.58 -13.57
C LEU A 33 -6.41 -16.06 -13.25
N ILE A 34 -5.43 -16.34 -12.43
CA ILE A 34 -5.03 -17.70 -12.05
C ILE A 34 -5.00 -17.77 -10.52
N GLU A 35 -5.71 -18.71 -9.95
CA GLU A 35 -5.68 -19.02 -8.51
C GLU A 35 -5.64 -20.54 -8.29
N ALA A 36 -5.45 -21.01 -7.05
CA ALA A 36 -5.31 -22.42 -6.75
C ALA A 36 -6.52 -23.27 -7.20
N SER A 37 -7.74 -22.69 -7.19
CA SER A 37 -8.98 -23.36 -7.60
C SER A 37 -9.22 -23.37 -9.11
N GLY A 38 -8.37 -22.72 -9.92
CA GLY A 38 -8.50 -22.68 -11.38
C GLY A 38 -8.12 -21.34 -11.99
N ALA A 39 -8.35 -21.19 -13.29
CA ALA A 39 -8.01 -19.99 -14.04
C ALA A 39 -9.21 -19.49 -14.84
N TRP A 40 -9.23 -18.18 -15.07
CA TRP A 40 -10.10 -17.54 -16.06
C TRP A 40 -9.27 -16.95 -17.20
N THR A 41 -9.74 -17.16 -18.41
CA THR A 41 -9.29 -16.43 -19.60
C THR A 41 -9.89 -15.02 -19.61
N TYR A 42 -9.42 -14.14 -20.50
CA TYR A 42 -10.04 -12.82 -20.69
C TYR A 42 -11.51 -12.91 -21.08
N ARG A 43 -11.90 -13.89 -21.92
CA ARG A 43 -13.30 -14.19 -22.26
C ARG A 43 -14.11 -14.55 -21.01
N GLN A 44 -13.60 -15.47 -20.20
CA GLN A 44 -14.28 -15.91 -19.00
C GLN A 44 -14.39 -14.81 -17.94
N LEU A 45 -13.34 -13.97 -17.82
CA LEU A 45 -13.38 -12.80 -16.94
C LEU A 45 -14.47 -11.81 -17.38
N ALA A 46 -14.56 -11.51 -18.69
CA ALA A 46 -15.59 -10.62 -19.21
C ALA A 46 -17.02 -11.19 -19.00
N SER A 47 -17.21 -12.49 -19.21
CA SER A 47 -18.49 -13.17 -18.90
C SER A 47 -18.84 -13.05 -17.42
N ALA A 48 -17.87 -13.35 -16.54
CA ALA A 48 -18.07 -13.24 -15.08
C ALA A 48 -18.41 -11.82 -14.64
N ILE A 49 -17.80 -10.79 -15.24
CA ILE A 49 -18.14 -9.38 -14.98
C ILE A 49 -19.60 -9.11 -15.38
N SER A 50 -20.01 -9.50 -16.60
CA SER A 50 -21.38 -9.27 -17.10
C SER A 50 -22.45 -10.01 -16.30
N GLU A 51 -22.18 -11.27 -15.94
CA GLU A 51 -23.09 -12.07 -15.10
C GLU A 51 -23.20 -11.50 -13.70
N THR A 52 -22.06 -11.07 -13.13
CA THR A 52 -22.03 -10.42 -11.79
C THR A 52 -22.75 -9.07 -11.84
N GLN A 53 -22.59 -8.27 -12.89
CA GLN A 53 -23.32 -7.01 -13.10
C GLN A 53 -24.84 -7.25 -13.08
N THR A 54 -25.31 -8.24 -13.85
CA THR A 54 -26.74 -8.62 -13.89
C THR A 54 -27.24 -9.06 -12.49
N TRP A 55 -26.44 -9.83 -11.79
CA TRP A 55 -26.76 -10.31 -10.45
C TRP A 55 -26.82 -9.18 -9.43
N LEU A 56 -25.85 -8.26 -9.43
CA LEU A 56 -25.86 -7.07 -8.57
C LEU A 56 -27.10 -6.21 -8.79
N SER A 57 -27.51 -6.00 -10.05
CA SER A 57 -28.73 -5.26 -10.39
C SER A 57 -29.98 -5.93 -9.83
N ARG A 58 -30.08 -7.27 -9.91
CA ARG A 58 -31.19 -8.04 -9.31
C ARG A 58 -31.20 -7.94 -7.78
N LEU A 59 -30.05 -7.82 -7.15
CA LEU A 59 -29.91 -7.61 -5.71
C LEU A 59 -30.15 -6.16 -5.28
N GLY A 60 -30.59 -5.28 -6.19
CA GLY A 60 -31.00 -3.92 -5.90
C GLY A 60 -29.85 -2.90 -5.84
N VAL A 61 -28.69 -3.22 -6.42
CA VAL A 61 -27.60 -2.24 -6.61
C VAL A 61 -27.93 -1.29 -7.75
N ARG A 62 -27.76 0.00 -7.52
CA ARG A 62 -28.10 1.10 -8.43
C ARG A 62 -26.86 1.95 -8.72
N PRO A 63 -26.81 2.70 -9.81
CA PRO A 63 -25.76 3.71 -10.03
C PRO A 63 -25.67 4.67 -8.83
N GLY A 64 -24.45 5.01 -8.42
CA GLY A 64 -24.18 5.86 -7.25
C GLY A 64 -24.27 5.15 -5.89
N ASP A 65 -24.74 3.90 -5.82
CA ASP A 65 -24.74 3.14 -4.55
C ASP A 65 -23.31 2.74 -4.15
N ARG A 66 -23.02 2.74 -2.85
CA ARG A 66 -21.79 2.16 -2.31
C ARG A 66 -22.01 0.66 -2.11
N VAL A 67 -21.09 -0.13 -2.69
CA VAL A 67 -21.09 -1.58 -2.59
C VAL A 67 -19.82 -2.03 -1.89
N MET A 68 -19.94 -2.50 -0.65
CA MET A 68 -18.80 -2.92 0.15
C MET A 68 -18.40 -4.35 -0.22
N ILE A 69 -17.13 -4.54 -0.57
CA ILE A 69 -16.55 -5.82 -0.95
C ILE A 69 -15.48 -6.18 0.08
N VAL A 70 -15.77 -7.20 0.89
CA VAL A 70 -14.91 -7.67 1.98
C VAL A 70 -14.23 -8.97 1.55
N GLY A 71 -12.92 -8.94 1.39
CA GLY A 71 -12.19 -10.12 0.93
C GLY A 71 -10.71 -9.91 0.74
N GLU A 72 -10.05 -10.99 0.33
CA GLU A 72 -8.69 -11.01 -0.18
C GLU A 72 -8.69 -11.21 -1.70
N ASN A 73 -7.49 -11.15 -2.29
CA ASN A 73 -7.29 -11.32 -3.73
C ASN A 73 -7.87 -12.65 -4.22
N SER A 74 -8.88 -12.57 -5.09
CA SER A 74 -9.56 -13.71 -5.68
C SER A 74 -10.28 -13.32 -6.97
N ARG A 75 -10.64 -14.31 -7.79
CA ARG A 75 -11.46 -14.10 -8.99
C ARG A 75 -12.81 -13.46 -8.63
N ALA A 76 -13.42 -13.91 -7.54
CA ALA A 76 -14.67 -13.35 -7.03
C ALA A 76 -14.53 -11.87 -6.67
N PHE A 77 -13.44 -11.48 -5.98
CA PHE A 77 -13.17 -10.08 -5.63
C PHE A 77 -13.04 -9.21 -6.89
N VAL A 78 -12.31 -9.68 -7.91
CA VAL A 78 -12.13 -8.95 -9.18
C VAL A 78 -13.45 -8.82 -9.94
N ALA A 79 -14.25 -9.90 -10.03
CA ALA A 79 -15.55 -9.86 -10.69
C ALA A 79 -16.51 -8.88 -10.00
N LEU A 80 -16.61 -8.92 -8.66
CA LEU A 80 -17.43 -7.98 -7.87
C LEU A 80 -16.98 -6.53 -8.07
N LEU A 81 -15.68 -6.27 -8.00
CA LEU A 81 -15.10 -4.94 -8.20
C LEU A 81 -15.47 -4.37 -9.57
N LEU A 82 -15.13 -5.09 -10.65
CA LEU A 82 -15.31 -4.59 -12.01
C LEU A 82 -16.80 -4.52 -12.40
N ALA A 83 -17.62 -5.47 -11.96
CA ALA A 83 -19.07 -5.43 -12.17
C ALA A 83 -19.74 -4.27 -11.41
N THR A 84 -19.30 -3.97 -10.19
CA THR A 84 -19.79 -2.81 -9.44
C THR A 84 -19.46 -1.51 -10.16
N ALA A 85 -18.21 -1.36 -10.63
CA ALA A 85 -17.77 -0.19 -11.37
C ALA A 85 -18.49 -0.05 -12.73
N SER A 86 -18.85 -1.17 -13.40
CA SER A 86 -19.62 -1.15 -14.66
C SER A 86 -21.06 -0.65 -14.48
N LEU A 87 -21.61 -0.75 -13.27
CA LEU A 87 -22.92 -0.22 -12.91
C LEU A 87 -22.90 1.27 -12.51
N ASP A 88 -21.75 1.94 -12.58
CA ASP A 88 -21.54 3.25 -11.99
C ASP A 88 -21.85 3.29 -10.47
N ALA A 89 -21.83 2.14 -9.81
CA ALA A 89 -21.84 2.03 -8.36
C ALA A 89 -20.38 2.10 -7.85
N TRP A 90 -20.22 2.47 -6.58
CA TRP A 90 -18.92 2.72 -5.97
C TRP A 90 -18.45 1.49 -5.19
N PRO A 91 -17.51 0.69 -5.69
CA PRO A 91 -16.93 -0.40 -4.91
C PRO A 91 -16.13 0.16 -3.73
N VAL A 92 -16.53 -0.22 -2.52
CA VAL A 92 -15.82 0.07 -1.27
C VAL A 92 -14.96 -1.15 -0.94
N LEU A 93 -13.66 -1.02 -1.16
CA LEU A 93 -12.74 -2.16 -1.10
C LEU A 93 -12.20 -2.34 0.31
N VAL A 94 -12.49 -3.48 0.94
CA VAL A 94 -12.16 -3.74 2.34
C VAL A 94 -11.39 -5.05 2.47
N ASN A 95 -10.22 -4.98 3.11
CA ASN A 95 -9.45 -6.16 3.45
C ASN A 95 -10.17 -6.93 4.58
N ALA A 96 -10.41 -8.22 4.37
CA ALA A 96 -11.08 -9.06 5.36
C ALA A 96 -10.31 -9.21 6.68
N ARG A 97 -9.03 -8.89 6.72
CA ARG A 97 -8.19 -8.95 7.93
C ARG A 97 -8.37 -7.77 8.88
N LEU A 98 -9.17 -6.77 8.51
CA LEU A 98 -9.55 -5.72 9.44
C LEU A 98 -10.31 -6.30 10.62
N SER A 99 -10.13 -5.70 11.79
CA SER A 99 -10.91 -6.06 12.97
C SER A 99 -12.40 -5.81 12.75
N ALA A 100 -13.23 -6.49 13.52
CA ALA A 100 -14.68 -6.31 13.48
C ALA A 100 -15.09 -4.84 13.66
N ARG A 101 -14.41 -4.11 14.56
CA ARG A 101 -14.65 -2.69 14.82
C ARG A 101 -14.34 -1.82 13.61
N GLU A 102 -13.16 -1.98 13.02
CA GLU A 102 -12.74 -1.18 11.85
C GLU A 102 -13.67 -1.41 10.66
N LEU A 103 -14.10 -2.66 10.46
CA LEU A 103 -15.03 -3.00 9.39
C LEU A 103 -16.41 -2.35 9.62
N ASP A 104 -16.91 -2.34 10.86
CA ASP A 104 -18.18 -1.68 11.21
C ASP A 104 -18.10 -0.16 11.11
N GLU A 105 -16.98 0.45 11.46
CA GLU A 105 -16.73 1.87 11.27
C GLU A 105 -16.81 2.24 9.77
N ILE A 106 -16.16 1.47 8.89
CA ILE A 106 -16.21 1.67 7.44
C ILE A 106 -17.65 1.46 6.93
N ARG A 107 -18.31 0.38 7.35
CA ARG A 107 -19.69 0.06 6.96
C ARG A 107 -20.64 1.21 7.29
N THR A 108 -20.54 1.73 8.50
CA THR A 108 -21.38 2.83 8.97
C THR A 108 -21.10 4.12 8.21
N HIS A 109 -19.83 4.47 8.04
CA HIS A 109 -19.43 5.70 7.36
C HIS A 109 -19.81 5.68 5.86
N CYS A 110 -19.56 4.57 5.15
CA CYS A 110 -19.90 4.50 3.73
C CYS A 110 -21.40 4.35 3.47
N GLY A 111 -22.18 3.88 4.43
CA GLY A 111 -23.61 3.65 4.26
C GLY A 111 -23.90 2.72 3.08
N ALA A 112 -23.17 1.59 3.00
CA ALA A 112 -23.24 0.67 1.87
C ALA A 112 -24.65 0.17 1.61
N ARG A 113 -25.07 0.16 0.33
CA ARG A 113 -26.33 -0.42 -0.14
C ARG A 113 -26.34 -1.93 0.03
N ARG A 114 -25.21 -2.56 -0.31
CA ARG A 114 -24.97 -4.01 -0.16
C ARG A 114 -23.54 -4.25 0.31
N ILE A 115 -23.36 -5.38 0.97
CA ILE A 115 -22.03 -5.88 1.38
C ILE A 115 -21.87 -7.28 0.84
N PHE A 116 -20.72 -7.55 0.20
CA PHE A 116 -20.36 -8.87 -0.31
C PHE A 116 -19.09 -9.36 0.39
N TYR A 117 -19.05 -10.65 0.72
CA TYR A 117 -17.95 -11.31 1.41
C TYR A 117 -17.45 -12.47 0.55
N THR A 118 -16.17 -12.52 0.21
CA THR A 118 -15.58 -13.63 -0.57
C THR A 118 -15.26 -14.81 0.35
N THR A 119 -16.29 -15.53 0.79
CA THR A 119 -16.23 -16.49 1.90
C THR A 119 -15.50 -17.79 1.55
N SER A 120 -15.44 -18.18 0.28
CA SER A 120 -14.72 -19.39 -0.17
C SER A 120 -13.20 -19.30 -0.07
N ILE A 121 -12.66 -18.06 -0.08
CA ILE A 121 -11.21 -17.82 -0.12
C ILE A 121 -10.69 -17.31 1.23
N SER A 122 -11.52 -16.61 1.98
CA SER A 122 -11.13 -15.92 3.20
C SER A 122 -11.94 -16.39 4.40
N THR A 123 -11.26 -17.03 5.35
CA THR A 123 -11.83 -17.40 6.65
C THR A 123 -12.34 -16.16 7.39
N GLN A 124 -11.57 -15.07 7.36
CA GLN A 124 -11.94 -13.81 8.01
C GLN A 124 -13.18 -13.19 7.34
N ALA A 125 -13.28 -13.23 6.00
CA ALA A 125 -14.50 -12.79 5.30
C ALA A 125 -15.71 -13.64 5.69
N ALA A 126 -15.54 -14.97 5.86
CA ALA A 126 -16.60 -15.86 6.30
C ALA A 126 -17.03 -15.56 7.74
N GLU A 127 -16.12 -15.25 8.65
CA GLU A 127 -16.41 -14.84 10.03
C GLU A 127 -17.19 -13.51 10.06
N HIS A 128 -16.77 -12.51 9.27
CA HIS A 128 -17.50 -11.24 9.14
C HIS A 128 -18.89 -11.45 8.52
N ALA A 129 -19.02 -12.30 7.49
CA ALA A 129 -20.31 -12.64 6.89
C ALA A 129 -21.25 -13.25 7.91
N LYS A 130 -20.78 -14.24 8.70
CA LYS A 130 -21.53 -14.87 9.77
C LYS A 130 -21.98 -13.86 10.84
N ARG A 131 -21.06 -12.99 11.28
CA ARG A 131 -21.34 -11.94 12.28
C ARG A 131 -22.43 -10.97 11.80
N HIS A 132 -22.47 -10.67 10.51
CA HIS A 132 -23.45 -9.78 9.90
C HIS A 132 -24.71 -10.48 9.38
N GLY A 133 -24.88 -11.80 9.63
CA GLY A 133 -26.04 -12.57 9.20
C GLY A 133 -26.17 -12.62 7.66
N ALA A 134 -25.06 -12.63 6.94
CA ALA A 134 -25.06 -12.68 5.48
C ALA A 134 -25.59 -14.02 4.97
N ALA A 135 -26.44 -13.99 3.95
CA ALA A 135 -26.85 -15.20 3.20
C ALA A 135 -25.68 -15.68 2.33
N ILE A 136 -25.44 -16.98 2.29
CA ILE A 136 -24.37 -17.56 1.45
C ILE A 136 -24.99 -18.06 0.15
N GLU A 137 -24.39 -17.67 -0.99
CA GLU A 137 -24.76 -18.12 -2.32
C GLU A 137 -23.53 -18.68 -3.03
N GLU A 138 -23.68 -19.88 -3.64
CA GLU A 138 -22.65 -20.46 -4.49
C GLU A 138 -22.73 -19.82 -5.90
N ARG A 139 -21.59 -19.31 -6.36
CA ARG A 139 -21.47 -18.65 -7.65
C ARG A 139 -20.48 -19.39 -8.52
N GLU A 140 -20.91 -19.77 -9.73
CA GLU A 140 -20.04 -20.46 -10.66
C GLU A 140 -18.74 -19.69 -10.91
N GLY A 141 -17.62 -20.36 -10.77
CA GLY A 141 -16.28 -19.79 -10.92
C GLY A 141 -15.82 -18.80 -9.82
N CYS A 142 -16.73 -18.32 -8.96
CA CYS A 142 -16.42 -17.43 -7.84
C CYS A 142 -16.39 -18.16 -6.48
N GLY A 143 -17.00 -19.34 -6.39
CA GLY A 143 -17.23 -20.04 -5.13
C GLY A 143 -18.30 -19.36 -4.27
N SER A 144 -18.25 -19.61 -2.96
CA SER A 144 -19.22 -19.06 -2.02
C SER A 144 -19.02 -17.57 -1.81
N VAL A 145 -20.11 -16.81 -1.93
CA VAL A 145 -20.18 -15.36 -1.66
C VAL A 145 -21.24 -15.09 -0.59
N GLY A 146 -20.85 -14.43 0.48
CA GLY A 146 -21.78 -13.94 1.49
C GLY A 146 -22.43 -12.64 1.02
N ILE A 147 -23.76 -12.53 1.18
CA ILE A 147 -24.56 -11.38 0.78
C ILE A 147 -25.20 -10.76 2.02
N GLY A 148 -24.77 -9.57 2.38
CA GLY A 148 -25.38 -8.78 3.47
C GLY A 148 -26.80 -8.32 3.13
N ALA A 149 -27.56 -7.97 4.16
CA ALA A 149 -28.90 -7.41 4.00
C ALA A 149 -28.90 -6.17 3.10
N LEU A 150 -30.00 -5.94 2.40
CA LEU A 150 -30.20 -4.72 1.62
C LEU A 150 -30.42 -3.54 2.58
N ASN A 151 -29.59 -2.51 2.44
CA ASN A 151 -29.82 -1.24 3.12
C ASN A 151 -30.77 -0.37 2.25
N GLU A 152 -32.05 -0.40 2.56
CA GLU A 152 -33.06 0.34 1.80
C GLU A 152 -32.94 1.86 1.98
N GLU A 153 -32.37 2.32 3.09
CA GLU A 153 -32.17 3.74 3.40
C GLU A 153 -30.95 4.34 2.67
N ALA A 154 -30.12 3.51 2.02
CA ALA A 154 -28.96 4.01 1.29
C ALA A 154 -29.41 4.90 0.13
N VAL A 155 -29.00 6.17 0.16
CA VAL A 155 -29.22 7.15 -0.90
C VAL A 155 -28.03 7.07 -1.88
N PRO A 156 -28.27 6.89 -3.20
CA PRO A 156 -27.22 6.94 -4.19
C PRO A 156 -26.51 8.30 -4.22
N GLU A 157 -25.21 8.28 -4.41
CA GLU A 157 -24.45 9.51 -4.64
C GLU A 157 -24.70 10.03 -6.07
N PRO A 158 -24.66 11.34 -6.28
CA PRO A 158 -24.80 11.93 -7.61
C PRO A 158 -23.65 11.49 -8.52
N LEU A 159 -23.97 11.28 -9.79
CA LEU A 159 -22.99 10.88 -10.80
C LEU A 159 -22.47 12.10 -11.56
N ASP A 160 -21.16 12.17 -11.76
CA ASP A 160 -20.57 13.13 -12.67
C ASP A 160 -21.06 12.89 -14.11
N ALA A 161 -21.25 13.96 -14.86
CA ALA A 161 -21.69 13.88 -16.25
C ALA A 161 -20.64 13.12 -17.12
N ASN A 162 -19.36 13.42 -16.92
CA ASN A 162 -18.27 12.70 -17.55
C ASN A 162 -18.00 11.37 -16.80
N ILE A 163 -18.09 10.26 -17.50
CA ILE A 163 -17.90 8.91 -16.95
C ILE A 163 -16.50 8.78 -16.32
N ALA A 164 -15.49 9.31 -16.98
CA ALA A 164 -14.10 9.20 -16.53
C ALA A 164 -13.86 9.84 -15.15
N ASP A 165 -14.69 10.82 -14.76
CA ASP A 165 -14.60 11.54 -13.48
C ASP A 165 -15.48 10.93 -12.38
N ARG A 166 -16.28 9.89 -12.70
CA ARG A 166 -17.05 9.13 -11.71
C ARG A 166 -16.13 8.35 -10.79
N VAL A 167 -16.57 8.18 -9.54
CA VAL A 167 -15.82 7.39 -8.55
C VAL A 167 -15.82 5.91 -8.95
N ALA A 168 -14.64 5.36 -9.15
CA ALA A 168 -14.41 3.98 -9.55
C ALA A 168 -14.01 3.07 -8.40
N ALA A 169 -13.52 3.64 -7.29
CA ALA A 169 -13.24 2.94 -6.05
C ALA A 169 -13.23 3.89 -4.86
N LEU A 170 -13.69 3.39 -3.72
CA LEU A 170 -13.57 4.03 -2.41
C LEU A 170 -12.65 3.18 -1.54
N ILE A 171 -11.47 3.72 -1.20
CA ILE A 171 -10.46 3.01 -0.40
C ILE A 171 -10.27 3.74 0.92
N TYR A 172 -10.45 3.00 2.02
CA TYR A 172 -10.29 3.55 3.36
C TYR A 172 -8.84 3.51 3.82
N THR A 173 -8.38 4.64 4.38
CA THR A 173 -7.06 4.77 5.01
C THR A 173 -7.23 5.06 6.50
N SER A 174 -6.25 4.62 7.31
CA SER A 174 -6.20 4.98 8.73
C SER A 174 -5.92 6.48 8.86
N GLY A 175 -6.95 7.26 9.17
CA GLY A 175 -6.82 8.70 9.40
C GLY A 175 -5.91 9.02 10.60
N THR A 176 -5.28 10.20 10.57
CA THR A 176 -4.49 10.71 11.71
C THR A 176 -5.37 11.06 12.92
N THR A 177 -6.66 11.22 12.72
CA THR A 177 -7.69 11.53 13.74
C THR A 177 -8.31 10.28 14.38
N GLY A 178 -7.90 9.08 13.96
CA GLY A 178 -8.41 7.79 14.49
C GLY A 178 -9.60 7.21 13.74
N LEU A 179 -10.37 8.00 12.99
CA LEU A 179 -11.44 7.50 12.13
C LEU A 179 -10.93 7.24 10.71
N PRO A 180 -11.37 6.16 10.06
CA PRO A 180 -10.97 5.84 8.69
C PRO A 180 -11.51 6.89 7.71
N LYS A 181 -10.66 7.35 6.77
CA LYS A 181 -11.04 8.26 5.70
C LYS A 181 -11.24 7.51 4.39
N GLY A 182 -12.37 7.71 3.74
CA GLY A 182 -12.65 7.14 2.43
C GLY A 182 -12.06 8.00 1.31
N VAL A 183 -11.05 7.51 0.63
CA VAL A 183 -10.41 8.16 -0.52
C VAL A 183 -11.21 7.84 -1.78
N MET A 184 -11.76 8.86 -2.44
CA MET A 184 -12.53 8.73 -3.69
C MET A 184 -11.58 8.72 -4.88
N LEU A 185 -11.40 7.56 -5.54
CA LEU A 185 -10.60 7.42 -6.74
C LEU A 185 -11.51 7.30 -7.96
N THR A 186 -11.31 8.16 -8.96
CA THR A 186 -12.07 8.17 -10.21
C THR A 186 -11.52 7.16 -11.20
N HIS A 187 -12.29 6.88 -12.26
CA HIS A 187 -11.79 6.09 -13.38
C HIS A 187 -10.54 6.70 -14.00
N THR A 188 -10.49 8.04 -14.15
CA THR A 188 -9.29 8.75 -14.63
C THR A 188 -8.08 8.47 -13.74
N ASN A 189 -8.22 8.62 -12.42
CA ASN A 189 -7.08 8.41 -11.50
C ASN A 189 -6.48 7.01 -11.65
N LEU A 190 -7.33 6.00 -11.65
CA LEU A 190 -6.92 4.59 -11.69
C LEU A 190 -6.36 4.18 -13.05
N LEU A 191 -7.01 4.59 -14.15
CA LEU A 191 -6.58 4.25 -15.50
C LEU A 191 -5.28 4.97 -15.88
N PHE A 192 -5.14 6.25 -15.52
CA PHE A 192 -3.89 6.98 -15.68
C PHE A 192 -2.72 6.26 -15.02
N MET A 193 -2.90 5.88 -13.75
CA MET A 193 -1.88 5.21 -12.99
C MET A 193 -1.56 3.81 -13.54
N ALA A 194 -2.58 3.06 -13.92
CA ALA A 194 -2.40 1.71 -14.47
C ALA A 194 -1.66 1.74 -15.81
N ALA A 195 -2.07 2.60 -16.74
CA ALA A 195 -1.43 2.75 -18.05
C ALA A 195 0.03 3.25 -17.94
N GLY A 196 0.26 4.24 -17.09
CA GLY A 196 1.61 4.71 -16.80
C GLY A 196 2.48 3.61 -16.19
N SER A 197 1.91 2.76 -15.32
CA SER A 197 2.62 1.61 -14.71
C SER A 197 3.01 0.57 -15.76
N VAL A 198 2.16 0.27 -16.73
CA VAL A 198 2.49 -0.58 -17.88
C VAL A 198 3.71 -0.05 -18.61
N LYS A 199 3.70 1.24 -18.93
CA LYS A 199 4.78 1.90 -19.67
C LYS A 199 6.10 1.92 -18.91
N VAL A 200 6.08 2.37 -17.65
CA VAL A 200 7.29 2.54 -16.84
C VAL A 200 7.96 1.20 -16.51
N ARG A 201 7.20 0.13 -16.34
CA ARG A 201 7.72 -1.21 -16.01
C ARG A 201 7.81 -2.12 -17.23
N THR A 202 7.47 -1.59 -18.40
CA THR A 202 7.46 -2.32 -19.68
C THR A 202 6.67 -3.63 -19.55
N VAL A 203 5.46 -3.54 -18.97
CA VAL A 203 4.62 -4.73 -18.80
C VAL A 203 4.08 -5.14 -20.18
N ILE A 204 4.27 -6.42 -20.50
CA ILE A 204 3.88 -6.98 -21.81
C ILE A 204 2.83 -8.10 -21.62
N PRO A 205 2.12 -8.48 -22.69
CA PRO A 205 1.11 -9.53 -22.60
C PRO A 205 1.62 -10.87 -22.05
N ASP A 206 2.88 -11.22 -22.30
CA ASP A 206 3.47 -12.48 -21.85
C ASP A 206 3.93 -12.47 -20.38
N ASP A 207 3.74 -11.35 -19.69
CA ASP A 207 4.07 -11.27 -18.29
C ASP A 207 3.11 -12.08 -17.42
N ARG A 208 3.69 -12.61 -16.35
CA ARG A 208 3.05 -13.39 -15.30
C ARG A 208 3.35 -12.71 -13.98
N ILE A 209 2.33 -12.10 -13.40
CA ILE A 209 2.48 -11.18 -12.27
C ILE A 209 1.97 -11.82 -11.00
N TYR A 210 2.79 -11.80 -9.92
CA TYR A 210 2.37 -12.31 -8.63
C TYR A 210 1.57 -11.25 -7.85
N ALA A 211 0.27 -11.45 -7.74
CA ALA A 211 -0.66 -10.54 -7.08
C ALA A 211 -0.81 -10.88 -5.59
N ILE A 212 0.21 -10.56 -4.79
CA ILE A 212 0.23 -10.72 -3.32
C ILE A 212 -0.14 -9.46 -2.57
N LEU A 213 -0.02 -8.28 -3.21
CA LEU A 213 -0.46 -7.03 -2.59
C LEU A 213 -2.00 -6.96 -2.63
N PRO A 214 -2.65 -6.63 -1.50
CA PRO A 214 -4.12 -6.62 -1.47
C PRO A 214 -4.73 -5.67 -2.50
N MET A 215 -5.67 -6.14 -3.29
CA MET A 215 -6.44 -5.33 -4.25
C MET A 215 -7.39 -4.34 -3.57
N SER A 216 -7.61 -4.49 -2.28
CA SER A 216 -8.26 -3.49 -1.43
C SER A 216 -7.39 -2.27 -1.12
N HIS A 217 -6.13 -2.26 -1.55
CA HIS A 217 -5.22 -1.11 -1.47
C HIS A 217 -4.90 -0.58 -2.88
N ALA A 218 -4.63 0.72 -2.98
CA ALA A 218 -4.43 1.40 -4.26
C ALA A 218 -3.30 0.78 -5.11
N VAL A 219 -2.21 0.27 -4.52
CA VAL A 219 -1.13 -0.42 -5.27
C VAL A 219 -1.64 -1.72 -5.89
N GLY A 220 -2.30 -2.57 -5.09
CA GLY A 220 -2.87 -3.83 -5.57
C GLY A 220 -3.93 -3.60 -6.64
N LEU A 221 -4.74 -2.55 -6.50
CA LEU A 221 -5.79 -2.21 -7.45
C LEU A 221 -5.23 -1.67 -8.77
N SER A 222 -4.49 -0.56 -8.75
CA SER A 222 -4.11 0.13 -10.00
C SER A 222 -2.82 -0.41 -10.61
N VAL A 223 -1.76 -0.60 -9.79
CA VAL A 223 -0.42 -0.99 -10.28
C VAL A 223 -0.34 -2.49 -10.58
N VAL A 224 -1.05 -3.33 -9.80
CA VAL A 224 -1.03 -4.78 -10.00
C VAL A 224 -2.20 -5.24 -10.86
N LEU A 225 -3.45 -5.06 -10.42
CA LEU A 225 -4.62 -5.57 -11.14
C LEU A 225 -4.84 -4.85 -12.48
N LEU A 226 -5.14 -3.54 -12.43
CA LEU A 226 -5.56 -2.83 -13.65
C LEU A 226 -4.44 -2.72 -14.66
N ALA A 227 -3.19 -2.48 -14.25
CA ALA A 227 -2.05 -2.45 -15.16
C ALA A 227 -1.85 -3.80 -15.87
N SER A 228 -2.00 -4.93 -15.16
CA SER A 228 -1.90 -6.25 -15.78
C SER A 228 -3.01 -6.48 -16.81
N LEU A 229 -4.26 -6.12 -16.47
CA LEU A 229 -5.39 -6.27 -17.38
C LEU A 229 -5.27 -5.36 -18.61
N ILE A 230 -4.77 -4.13 -18.45
CA ILE A 230 -4.48 -3.23 -19.58
C ILE A 230 -3.41 -3.83 -20.49
N ALA A 231 -2.36 -4.41 -19.92
CA ALA A 231 -1.26 -5.01 -20.66
C ALA A 231 -1.61 -6.36 -21.30
N GLY A 232 -2.71 -7.01 -20.93
CA GLY A 232 -3.04 -8.38 -21.35
C GLY A 232 -2.23 -9.46 -20.65
N ALA A 233 -1.60 -9.13 -19.55
CA ALA A 233 -0.79 -10.04 -18.75
C ALA A 233 -1.63 -10.97 -17.88
N SER A 234 -1.02 -12.02 -17.34
CA SER A 234 -1.68 -12.98 -16.44
C SER A 234 -1.38 -12.66 -14.98
N LEU A 235 -2.40 -12.66 -14.13
CA LEU A 235 -2.30 -12.44 -12.69
C LEU A 235 -2.41 -13.76 -11.92
N TYR A 236 -1.40 -14.06 -11.14
CA TYR A 236 -1.39 -15.18 -10.20
C TYR A 236 -1.83 -14.67 -8.83
N LEU A 237 -3.10 -14.90 -8.51
CA LEU A 237 -3.75 -14.39 -7.30
C LEU A 237 -3.33 -15.18 -6.08
N SER A 238 -2.99 -14.47 -5.01
CA SER A 238 -2.76 -15.06 -3.69
C SER A 238 -3.50 -14.27 -2.63
N SER A 239 -4.26 -14.96 -1.79
CA SER A 239 -4.98 -14.37 -0.66
C SER A 239 -4.06 -13.98 0.49
N SER A 240 -2.89 -14.63 0.60
CA SER A 240 -1.90 -14.37 1.64
C SER A 240 -0.50 -14.56 1.11
N PHE A 241 0.48 -13.95 1.77
CA PHE A 241 1.89 -14.16 1.47
C PHE A 241 2.49 -15.19 2.42
N ASP A 242 3.08 -16.24 1.85
CA ASP A 242 3.94 -17.20 2.53
C ASP A 242 5.23 -17.37 1.72
N PRO A 243 6.42 -17.18 2.32
CA PRO A 243 7.69 -17.22 1.59
C PRO A 243 8.00 -18.56 0.89
N MET A 244 7.59 -19.67 1.49
CA MET A 244 7.81 -21.01 0.91
C MET A 244 6.94 -21.21 -0.34
N SER A 245 5.66 -20.91 -0.22
CA SER A 245 4.71 -20.96 -1.34
C SER A 245 5.10 -19.98 -2.46
N ALA A 246 5.51 -18.77 -2.08
CA ALA A 246 5.96 -17.75 -3.04
C ALA A 246 7.15 -18.24 -3.88
N ARG A 247 8.15 -18.87 -3.24
CA ARG A 247 9.29 -19.45 -3.95
C ARG A 247 8.82 -20.51 -4.97
N VAL A 248 7.96 -21.44 -4.56
CA VAL A 248 7.46 -22.50 -5.43
C VAL A 248 6.70 -21.92 -6.63
N ILE A 249 5.82 -20.94 -6.40
CA ILE A 249 5.01 -20.30 -7.44
C ILE A 249 5.90 -19.52 -8.42
N LEU A 250 6.85 -18.73 -7.90
CA LEU A 250 7.80 -17.97 -8.72
C LEU A 250 8.58 -18.85 -9.69
N GLU A 251 9.00 -20.03 -9.24
CA GLU A 251 9.77 -21.00 -10.04
C GLU A 251 8.86 -21.78 -11.00
N ARG A 252 7.83 -22.48 -10.47
CA ARG A 252 6.94 -23.36 -11.21
C ARG A 252 6.19 -22.64 -12.32
N ASP A 253 5.62 -21.48 -11.98
CA ASP A 253 4.76 -20.73 -12.88
C ASP A 253 5.54 -19.69 -13.69
N ARG A 254 6.87 -19.63 -13.52
CA ARG A 254 7.78 -18.75 -14.25
C ARG A 254 7.32 -17.29 -14.19
N LEU A 255 7.05 -16.80 -12.99
CA LEU A 255 6.58 -15.44 -12.79
C LEU A 255 7.64 -14.41 -13.21
N THR A 256 7.20 -13.31 -13.80
CA THR A 256 8.10 -12.32 -14.43
C THR A 256 8.21 -11.03 -13.63
N LEU A 257 7.17 -10.67 -12.86
CA LEU A 257 7.17 -9.48 -12.00
C LEU A 257 6.72 -9.85 -10.58
N LEU A 258 7.43 -9.27 -9.61
CA LEU A 258 7.13 -9.37 -8.19
C LEU A 258 7.02 -7.98 -7.56
N PHE A 259 5.83 -7.65 -7.09
CA PHE A 259 5.55 -6.43 -6.32
C PHE A 259 5.45 -6.79 -4.84
N GLY A 260 6.23 -6.13 -4.00
CA GLY A 260 6.23 -6.38 -2.56
C GLY A 260 6.32 -5.10 -1.74
N THR A 261 6.23 -5.27 -0.43
CA THR A 261 6.62 -4.26 0.55
C THR A 261 7.96 -4.65 1.16
N PRO A 262 8.70 -3.76 1.82
CA PRO A 262 9.91 -4.14 2.56
C PRO A 262 9.66 -5.32 3.53
N ALA A 263 8.48 -5.38 4.15
CA ALA A 263 8.12 -6.49 5.05
C ALA A 263 8.05 -7.85 4.33
N ILE A 264 7.52 -7.90 3.12
CA ILE A 264 7.47 -9.11 2.29
C ILE A 264 8.89 -9.56 1.92
N PHE A 265 9.74 -8.63 1.49
CA PHE A 265 11.13 -8.95 1.16
C PHE A 265 11.92 -9.39 2.40
N ASN A 266 11.70 -8.78 3.56
CA ASN A 266 12.31 -9.21 4.82
C ASN A 266 11.89 -10.64 5.21
N GLN A 267 10.63 -11.04 4.98
CA GLN A 267 10.21 -12.42 5.19
C GLN A 267 10.92 -13.40 4.25
N LEU A 268 11.16 -13.02 2.98
CA LEU A 268 11.96 -13.82 2.04
C LEU A 268 13.43 -13.93 2.46
N LEU A 269 14.03 -12.83 2.95
CA LEU A 269 15.39 -12.86 3.51
C LEU A 269 15.49 -13.78 4.72
N GLN A 270 14.55 -13.69 5.65
CA GLN A 270 14.50 -14.57 6.82
C GLN A 270 14.31 -16.05 6.44
N TYR A 271 13.40 -16.32 5.50
CA TYR A 271 13.19 -17.67 4.96
C TYR A 271 14.47 -18.22 4.33
N ALA A 272 15.15 -17.43 3.50
CA ALA A 272 16.40 -17.82 2.87
C ALA A 272 17.50 -18.10 3.92
N LYS A 273 17.62 -17.26 4.95
CA LYS A 273 18.55 -17.46 6.07
C LYS A 273 18.26 -18.77 6.81
N MET A 274 17.01 -19.01 7.22
CA MET A 274 16.62 -20.23 7.93
C MET A 274 16.86 -21.50 7.10
N ARG A 275 16.65 -21.44 5.80
CA ARG A 275 16.84 -22.57 4.86
C ARG A 275 18.26 -22.66 4.31
N LYS A 276 19.17 -21.78 4.72
CA LYS A 276 20.56 -21.68 4.21
C LYS A 276 20.61 -21.53 2.68
N ILE A 277 19.67 -20.78 2.11
CA ILE A 277 19.59 -20.46 0.69
C ILE A 277 20.42 -19.21 0.44
N SER A 278 21.48 -19.32 -0.34
CA SER A 278 22.35 -18.20 -0.66
C SER A 278 21.88 -17.37 -1.87
N SER A 279 20.96 -17.90 -2.68
CA SER A 279 20.47 -17.23 -3.89
C SER A 279 19.07 -17.73 -4.25
N LEU A 280 18.18 -16.79 -4.61
CA LEU A 280 16.84 -17.03 -5.16
C LEU A 280 16.80 -16.46 -6.58
N LYS A 281 17.42 -17.15 -7.52
CA LYS A 281 17.45 -16.77 -8.93
C LYS A 281 16.31 -17.46 -9.67
N PHE A 282 15.37 -16.67 -10.19
CA PHE A 282 14.27 -17.14 -11.00
C PHE A 282 14.47 -16.66 -12.45
N PRO A 283 14.81 -17.53 -13.41
CA PRO A 283 15.19 -17.11 -14.77
C PRO A 283 14.15 -16.30 -15.53
N ALA A 284 12.87 -16.44 -15.17
CA ALA A 284 11.79 -15.67 -15.79
C ALA A 284 11.56 -14.31 -15.12
N LEU A 285 11.97 -14.15 -13.86
CA LEU A 285 11.74 -12.91 -13.10
C LEU A 285 12.64 -11.81 -13.64
N ARG A 286 12.04 -10.69 -14.05
CA ARG A 286 12.74 -9.57 -14.69
C ARG A 286 12.61 -8.24 -13.94
N VAL A 287 11.59 -8.10 -13.09
CA VAL A 287 11.37 -6.89 -12.29
C VAL A 287 10.94 -7.26 -10.87
N ILE A 288 11.62 -6.72 -9.88
CA ILE A 288 11.19 -6.72 -8.49
C ILE A 288 11.04 -5.28 -8.01
N THR A 289 9.93 -4.97 -7.33
CA THR A 289 9.63 -3.61 -6.87
C THR A 289 9.19 -3.63 -5.41
N SER A 290 9.73 -2.73 -4.61
CA SER A 290 9.31 -2.47 -3.24
C SER A 290 8.55 -1.15 -3.15
N SER A 291 7.44 -1.11 -2.41
CA SER A 291 6.67 0.12 -2.18
C SER A 291 5.79 0.00 -0.92
N GLY A 292 5.12 1.09 -0.54
CA GLY A 292 4.14 1.12 0.55
C GLY A 292 4.71 1.29 1.97
N ALA A 293 6.03 1.19 2.14
CA ALA A 293 6.74 1.51 3.38
C ALA A 293 8.18 1.98 3.05
N PRO A 294 8.85 2.68 3.98
CA PRO A 294 10.26 3.06 3.80
C PRO A 294 11.15 1.84 3.57
N LEU A 295 12.01 1.90 2.57
CA LEU A 295 13.02 0.90 2.24
C LEU A 295 14.39 1.42 2.72
N ASP A 296 15.06 0.67 3.59
CA ASP A 296 16.41 0.97 4.00
C ASP A 296 17.46 0.32 3.09
N LEU A 297 18.68 0.86 3.11
CA LEU A 297 19.77 0.42 2.23
C LEU A 297 20.21 -1.02 2.52
N ALA A 298 20.19 -1.43 3.78
CA ALA A 298 20.62 -2.78 4.17
C ALA A 298 19.63 -3.83 3.63
N THR A 299 18.34 -3.60 3.80
CA THR A 299 17.27 -4.45 3.22
C THR A 299 17.39 -4.48 1.70
N LYS A 300 17.54 -3.31 1.04
CA LYS A 300 17.70 -3.24 -0.42
C LYS A 300 18.86 -4.08 -0.89
N SER A 301 20.07 -3.87 -0.33
CA SER A 301 21.28 -4.59 -0.71
C SER A 301 21.18 -6.09 -0.47
N ALA A 302 20.57 -6.51 0.64
CA ALA A 302 20.38 -7.93 0.95
C ALA A 302 19.42 -8.61 -0.05
N VAL A 303 18.32 -7.95 -0.42
CA VAL A 303 17.38 -8.45 -1.43
C VAL A 303 18.05 -8.53 -2.80
N GLU A 304 18.78 -7.51 -3.22
CA GLU A 304 19.52 -7.50 -4.49
C GLU A 304 20.55 -8.62 -4.56
N ALA A 305 21.28 -8.87 -3.47
CA ALA A 305 22.21 -9.98 -3.38
C ALA A 305 21.51 -11.35 -3.47
N LEU A 306 20.38 -11.50 -2.77
CA LEU A 306 19.62 -12.76 -2.75
C LEU A 306 19.00 -13.09 -4.12
N PHE A 307 18.41 -12.10 -4.80
CA PHE A 307 17.77 -12.28 -6.10
C PHE A 307 18.72 -12.14 -7.29
N GLY A 308 19.87 -11.50 -7.12
CA GLY A 308 20.83 -11.22 -8.19
C GLY A 308 20.29 -10.19 -9.19
N MET A 309 19.42 -9.26 -8.75
CA MET A 309 18.82 -8.23 -9.58
C MET A 309 18.49 -6.97 -8.76
N VAL A 310 18.29 -5.84 -9.45
CA VAL A 310 17.98 -4.55 -8.81
C VAL A 310 16.58 -4.56 -8.20
N LEU A 311 16.48 -4.10 -6.95
CA LEU A 311 15.20 -3.83 -6.30
C LEU A 311 14.77 -2.40 -6.56
N HIS A 312 13.74 -2.23 -7.41
CA HIS A 312 13.16 -0.93 -7.69
C HIS A 312 12.35 -0.43 -6.50
N ASN A 313 12.49 0.87 -6.21
CA ASN A 313 11.81 1.52 -5.09
C ASN A 313 10.73 2.47 -5.61
N GLY A 314 9.55 2.46 -5.01
CA GLY A 314 8.43 3.33 -5.37
C GLY A 314 7.78 3.94 -4.14
N TYR A 315 7.32 5.18 -4.30
CA TYR A 315 6.65 5.94 -3.26
C TYR A 315 5.30 6.48 -3.75
N GLY A 316 4.36 6.50 -2.85
CA GLY A 316 3.06 7.10 -3.08
C GLY A 316 2.08 6.91 -1.93
N LEU A 317 0.88 7.43 -2.14
CA LEU A 317 -0.22 7.49 -1.19
C LEU A 317 -1.51 7.03 -1.87
N THR A 318 -2.47 6.54 -1.09
CA THR A 318 -3.80 6.18 -1.63
C THR A 318 -4.44 7.36 -2.35
N GLU A 319 -4.27 8.56 -1.81
CA GLU A 319 -4.75 9.84 -2.34
C GLU A 319 -4.15 10.20 -3.72
N CYS A 320 -3.09 9.49 -4.14
CA CYS A 320 -2.41 9.67 -5.43
C CYS A 320 -2.54 8.45 -6.36
N ALA A 321 -3.43 7.52 -6.12
CA ALA A 321 -3.87 6.37 -6.94
C ALA A 321 -2.83 5.28 -7.36
N PRO A 322 -1.71 4.97 -6.74
CA PRO A 322 -1.04 5.54 -5.60
C PRO A 322 0.27 6.26 -5.90
N THR A 323 0.92 6.07 -7.08
CA THR A 323 2.35 6.33 -7.30
C THR A 323 2.64 7.80 -7.57
N ILE A 324 3.58 8.37 -6.84
CA ILE A 324 4.12 9.73 -7.03
C ILE A 324 5.47 9.67 -7.74
N ALA A 325 6.33 8.75 -7.31
CA ALA A 325 7.68 8.59 -7.88
C ALA A 325 8.11 7.12 -7.80
N LEU A 326 8.99 6.69 -8.70
CA LEU A 326 9.62 5.37 -8.66
C LEU A 326 10.92 5.34 -9.45
N THR A 327 11.85 4.47 -9.02
CA THR A 327 13.08 4.17 -9.76
C THR A 327 12.75 3.40 -11.04
N ARG A 328 13.56 3.60 -12.07
CA ARG A 328 13.31 3.09 -13.42
C ARG A 328 14.20 1.90 -13.75
N PRO A 329 13.68 0.86 -14.45
CA PRO A 329 14.52 -0.25 -14.92
C PRO A 329 15.66 0.20 -15.83
N GLU A 330 15.44 1.20 -16.67
CA GLU A 330 16.45 1.78 -17.57
C GLU A 330 17.49 2.68 -16.89
N ALA A 331 17.21 3.09 -15.65
CA ALA A 331 18.09 3.92 -14.83
C ALA A 331 18.12 3.40 -13.38
N PRO A 332 18.72 2.20 -13.16
CA PRO A 332 18.73 1.56 -11.85
C PRO A 332 19.51 2.39 -10.82
N ARG A 333 19.07 2.36 -9.57
CA ARG A 333 19.70 3.12 -8.46
C ARG A 333 20.28 2.17 -7.44
N SER A 334 21.46 2.49 -6.95
CA SER A 334 22.11 1.77 -5.84
C SER A 334 21.77 2.35 -4.46
N ASP A 335 21.23 3.57 -4.42
CA ASP A 335 20.77 4.25 -3.20
C ASP A 335 19.30 3.91 -2.85
N ILE A 336 18.76 4.63 -1.86
CA ILE A 336 17.37 4.49 -1.38
C ILE A 336 16.44 5.54 -1.98
N SER A 337 16.85 6.26 -3.03
CA SER A 337 15.95 7.19 -3.70
C SER A 337 14.68 6.48 -4.18
N ILE A 338 13.61 7.23 -4.26
CA ILE A 338 12.34 6.77 -4.85
C ILE A 338 12.25 7.12 -6.34
N GLY A 339 13.37 7.56 -6.93
CA GLY A 339 13.46 7.90 -8.34
C GLY A 339 12.80 9.23 -8.71
N PRO A 340 12.68 9.50 -10.02
CA PRO A 340 12.01 10.69 -10.54
C PRO A 340 10.48 10.60 -10.38
N ALA A 341 9.81 11.74 -10.48
CA ALA A 341 8.36 11.80 -10.53
C ALA A 341 7.78 10.87 -11.61
N PHE A 342 6.60 10.33 -11.30
CA PHE A 342 5.86 9.50 -12.26
C PHE A 342 5.50 10.32 -13.50
N PRO A 343 5.54 9.77 -14.73
CA PRO A 343 5.23 10.53 -15.93
C PRO A 343 3.84 11.16 -15.87
N GLY A 344 3.78 12.49 -16.07
CA GLY A 344 2.54 13.27 -15.99
C GLY A 344 2.13 13.66 -14.58
N VAL A 345 2.96 13.40 -13.58
CA VAL A 345 2.82 13.88 -12.22
C VAL A 345 3.79 15.04 -12.01
N GLU A 346 3.28 16.18 -11.57
CA GLU A 346 4.06 17.35 -11.17
C GLU A 346 4.34 17.28 -9.67
N ILE A 347 5.54 17.74 -9.29
CA ILE A 347 5.97 17.81 -7.89
C ILE A 347 6.56 19.17 -7.59
N GLN A 348 6.39 19.64 -6.36
CA GLN A 348 7.13 20.77 -5.81
C GLN A 348 7.47 20.51 -4.35
N LEU A 349 8.55 21.12 -3.88
CA LEU A 349 8.99 21.07 -2.49
C LEU A 349 8.90 22.48 -1.91
N LEU A 350 8.10 22.67 -0.86
CA LEU A 350 7.88 23.96 -0.24
C LEU A 350 8.50 24.03 1.15
N GLY A 351 9.13 25.16 1.42
CA GLY A 351 9.61 25.53 2.76
C GLY A 351 8.48 25.92 3.73
N SER A 352 8.85 26.25 4.95
CA SER A 352 7.90 26.72 5.98
C SER A 352 7.23 28.05 5.62
N ASP A 353 7.86 28.85 4.78
CA ASP A 353 7.34 30.10 4.20
C ASP A 353 6.43 29.84 2.98
N ARG A 354 6.18 28.59 2.63
CA ARG A 354 5.43 28.15 1.44
C ARG A 354 6.04 28.58 0.10
N GLN A 355 7.35 28.86 0.08
CA GLN A 355 8.09 29.09 -1.15
C GLN A 355 8.83 27.82 -1.57
N PRO A 356 9.08 27.62 -2.88
CA PRO A 356 9.91 26.52 -3.37
C PRO A 356 11.29 26.53 -2.74
N VAL A 357 11.73 25.38 -2.23
CA VAL A 357 13.08 25.24 -1.67
C VAL A 357 14.14 25.08 -2.78
N PRO A 358 15.38 25.52 -2.55
CA PRO A 358 16.51 25.23 -3.44
C PRO A 358 16.74 23.74 -3.65
N ALA A 359 17.37 23.37 -4.77
CA ALA A 359 17.73 21.99 -5.06
C ALA A 359 18.65 21.42 -3.95
N GLY A 360 18.34 20.19 -3.50
CA GLY A 360 19.04 19.52 -2.40
C GLY A 360 18.52 19.85 -1.00
N GLU A 361 17.75 20.91 -0.83
CA GLU A 361 17.12 21.23 0.45
C GLU A 361 15.83 20.44 0.68
N VAL A 362 15.46 20.32 1.95
CA VAL A 362 14.26 19.59 2.37
C VAL A 362 13.05 20.52 2.37
N GLY A 363 11.99 20.09 1.69
CA GLY A 363 10.71 20.76 1.69
C GLY A 363 9.53 19.80 1.86
N GLU A 364 8.36 20.34 2.14
CA GLU A 364 7.11 19.60 2.16
C GLU A 364 6.69 19.27 0.72
N LEU A 365 6.49 17.99 0.43
CA LEU A 365 6.18 17.50 -0.90
C LEU A 365 4.72 17.77 -1.25
N GLN A 366 4.51 18.53 -2.32
CA GLN A 366 3.21 18.70 -2.95
C GLN A 366 3.20 18.07 -4.34
N VAL A 367 2.03 17.56 -4.73
CA VAL A 367 1.84 16.78 -5.95
C VAL A 367 0.62 17.24 -6.71
N ARG A 368 0.72 17.34 -8.04
CA ARG A 368 -0.41 17.63 -8.92
C ARG A 368 -0.40 16.71 -10.13
N GLY A 369 -1.58 16.27 -10.56
CA GLY A 369 -1.72 15.43 -11.75
C GLY A 369 -3.03 14.66 -11.80
N PRO A 370 -3.25 13.91 -12.89
CA PRO A 370 -4.46 13.10 -13.06
C PRO A 370 -4.59 11.95 -12.06
N ASN A 371 -3.55 11.67 -11.29
CA ASN A 371 -3.52 10.66 -10.22
C ASN A 371 -4.12 11.15 -8.90
N ILE A 372 -4.38 12.45 -8.73
CA ILE A 372 -4.87 12.98 -7.46
C ILE A 372 -6.34 12.63 -7.28
N MET A 373 -6.69 12.14 -6.09
CA MET A 373 -8.04 11.75 -5.71
C MET A 373 -9.07 12.87 -5.92
N LYS A 374 -10.32 12.51 -6.09
CA LYS A 374 -11.43 13.47 -6.11
C LYS A 374 -11.61 14.19 -4.78
N GLY A 375 -11.24 13.53 -3.68
CA GLY A 375 -11.33 14.03 -2.32
C GLY A 375 -11.63 12.92 -1.31
N TYR A 376 -11.79 13.31 -0.05
CA TYR A 376 -12.26 12.42 1.00
C TYR A 376 -13.79 12.38 1.03
N TYR A 377 -14.34 11.18 1.04
CA TYR A 377 -15.78 10.95 1.06
C TYR A 377 -16.41 11.54 2.31
N ARG A 378 -17.43 12.39 2.13
CA ARG A 378 -18.16 13.11 3.20
C ARG A 378 -17.26 13.95 4.11
N ALA A 379 -16.12 14.39 3.60
CA ALA A 379 -15.17 15.22 4.35
C ALA A 379 -14.61 16.36 3.47
N PRO A 380 -15.46 17.31 3.04
CA PRO A 380 -15.04 18.40 2.15
C PRO A 380 -14.01 19.34 2.81
N GLU A 381 -14.13 19.62 4.10
CA GLU A 381 -13.18 20.46 4.83
C GLU A 381 -11.79 19.80 4.90
N GLU A 382 -11.74 18.50 5.14
CA GLU A 382 -10.49 17.74 5.16
C GLU A 382 -9.87 17.64 3.76
N THR A 383 -10.70 17.59 2.72
CA THR A 383 -10.26 17.65 1.32
C THR A 383 -9.63 19.00 1.01
N ALA A 384 -10.31 20.10 1.35
CA ALA A 384 -9.80 21.47 1.15
C ALA A 384 -8.53 21.76 1.97
N ALA A 385 -8.32 21.07 3.10
CA ALA A 385 -7.11 21.19 3.90
C ALA A 385 -5.87 20.53 3.26
N VAL A 386 -6.04 19.69 2.24
CA VAL A 386 -4.93 18.98 1.57
C VAL A 386 -4.87 19.18 0.06
N ILE A 387 -5.94 19.63 -0.59
CA ILE A 387 -5.95 19.99 -2.02
C ILE A 387 -6.31 21.46 -2.14
N ASP A 388 -5.40 22.24 -2.70
CA ASP A 388 -5.63 23.67 -2.91
C ASP A 388 -6.44 23.97 -4.20
N ALA A 389 -6.70 25.26 -4.44
CA ALA A 389 -7.49 25.73 -5.59
C ALA A 389 -6.80 25.46 -6.94
N GLU A 390 -5.48 25.34 -6.96
CA GLU A 390 -4.66 25.03 -8.14
C GLU A 390 -4.51 23.53 -8.38
N GLY A 391 -5.10 22.69 -7.51
CA GLY A 391 -5.08 21.22 -7.59
C GLY A 391 -3.80 20.59 -7.03
N TRP A 392 -3.00 21.30 -6.24
CA TRP A 392 -1.87 20.73 -5.53
C TRP A 392 -2.34 19.97 -4.29
N PHE A 393 -1.98 18.71 -4.22
CA PHE A 393 -2.20 17.86 -3.05
C PHE A 393 -0.99 17.90 -2.14
N ASN A 394 -1.18 18.31 -0.88
CA ASN A 394 -0.17 18.30 0.15
C ASN A 394 -0.04 16.89 0.76
N THR A 395 1.07 16.22 0.51
CA THR A 395 1.33 14.87 1.02
C THR A 395 1.61 14.84 2.54
N ARG A 396 2.03 15.97 3.11
CA ARG A 396 2.57 16.10 4.48
C ARG A 396 3.81 15.22 4.70
N ASP A 397 4.45 14.78 3.65
CA ASP A 397 5.75 14.10 3.68
C ASP A 397 6.84 15.14 3.32
N LEU A 398 7.98 15.01 3.98
CA LEU A 398 9.16 15.82 3.73
C LEU A 398 10.08 15.10 2.77
N ALA A 399 10.55 15.79 1.76
CA ALA A 399 11.41 15.24 0.73
C ALA A 399 12.50 16.22 0.33
N ARG A 400 13.54 15.69 -0.32
CA ARG A 400 14.55 16.48 -1.03
C ARG A 400 14.71 15.94 -2.45
N LEU A 401 15.13 16.79 -3.36
CA LEU A 401 15.36 16.44 -4.75
C LEU A 401 16.87 16.56 -5.05
N GLU A 402 17.48 15.48 -5.47
CA GLU A 402 18.89 15.41 -5.87
C GLU A 402 19.00 14.77 -7.25
N ASP A 403 19.61 15.46 -8.20
CA ASP A 403 19.80 14.99 -9.59
C ASP A 403 18.52 14.44 -10.23
N GLY A 404 17.39 15.11 -9.98
CA GLY A 404 16.07 14.72 -10.49
C GLY A 404 15.42 13.53 -9.78
N ASN A 405 16.03 12.99 -8.73
CA ASN A 405 15.50 11.89 -7.94
C ASN A 405 15.04 12.36 -6.57
N LEU A 406 13.86 11.90 -6.15
CA LEU A 406 13.28 12.20 -4.85
C LEU A 406 13.81 11.27 -3.75
N PHE A 407 14.02 11.84 -2.57
CA PHE A 407 14.31 11.12 -1.33
C PHE A 407 13.30 11.54 -0.28
N ILE A 408 12.53 10.61 0.26
CA ILE A 408 11.66 10.88 1.40
C ILE A 408 12.50 10.89 2.68
N VAL A 409 12.45 11.99 3.41
CA VAL A 409 13.24 12.19 4.63
C VAL A 409 12.42 12.08 5.90
N GLY A 410 11.07 12.16 5.80
CA GLY A 410 10.19 12.02 6.96
C GLY A 410 8.78 12.51 6.68
N ARG A 411 8.06 12.76 7.78
CA ARG A 411 6.74 13.39 7.77
C ARG A 411 6.76 14.66 8.59
N THR A 412 6.03 15.67 8.16
CA THR A 412 5.91 16.94 8.89
C THR A 412 5.50 16.73 10.35
N LYS A 413 4.54 15.84 10.60
CA LYS A 413 4.05 15.54 11.96
C LYS A 413 5.01 14.72 12.83
N ASP A 414 5.96 14.04 12.21
CA ASP A 414 6.94 13.18 12.91
C ASP A 414 8.29 13.89 13.06
N LEU A 415 8.44 15.11 12.48
CA LEU A 415 9.62 15.94 12.62
C LEU A 415 9.85 16.26 14.10
N ILE A 416 11.07 16.08 14.56
CA ILE A 416 11.48 16.39 15.94
C ILE A 416 12.28 17.71 15.88
N VAL A 417 11.82 18.70 16.64
CA VAL A 417 12.52 20.00 16.71
C VAL A 417 13.28 20.06 18.04
N ARG A 418 14.57 19.74 17.98
CA ARG A 418 15.44 19.70 19.14
C ARG A 418 16.37 20.90 19.17
N ARG A 419 16.21 21.78 20.17
CA ARG A 419 17.01 23.02 20.33
C ARG A 419 17.02 23.88 19.05
N GLY A 420 15.89 23.95 18.36
CA GLY A 420 15.75 24.67 17.10
C GLY A 420 16.30 23.97 15.85
N PHE A 421 16.83 22.73 15.98
CA PHE A 421 17.31 21.94 14.86
C PHE A 421 16.29 20.86 14.49
N ASN A 422 16.05 20.71 13.20
CA ASN A 422 15.22 19.65 12.66
C ASN A 422 15.94 18.31 12.71
N VAL A 423 15.34 17.33 13.37
CA VAL A 423 15.78 15.93 13.38
C VAL A 423 14.72 15.08 12.68
N TYR A 424 15.13 14.44 11.62
CA TYR A 424 14.27 13.56 10.83
C TYR A 424 14.38 12.13 11.38
N PRO A 425 13.31 11.54 11.93
CA PRO A 425 13.34 10.18 12.50
C PRO A 425 13.94 9.14 11.57
N ALA A 426 13.62 9.19 10.29
CA ALA A 426 14.11 8.23 9.30
C ALA A 426 15.64 8.23 9.15
N GLU A 427 16.29 9.37 9.34
CA GLU A 427 17.76 9.47 9.30
C GLU A 427 18.39 8.72 10.50
N VAL A 428 17.83 8.90 11.67
CA VAL A 428 18.30 8.22 12.89
C VAL A 428 18.00 6.72 12.82
N GLU A 429 16.81 6.36 12.34
CA GLU A 429 16.40 4.97 12.11
C GLU A 429 17.32 4.27 11.12
N ALA A 430 17.68 4.92 10.02
CA ALA A 430 18.59 4.36 9.01
C ALA A 430 19.96 4.02 9.60
N VAL A 431 20.50 4.88 10.46
CA VAL A 431 21.76 4.61 11.15
C VAL A 431 21.62 3.43 12.11
N LEU A 432 20.58 3.42 12.96
CA LEU A 432 20.36 2.32 13.92
C LEU A 432 20.10 0.97 13.23
N ASN A 433 19.35 0.97 12.14
CA ASN A 433 19.07 -0.24 11.34
C ASN A 433 20.32 -0.79 10.63
N GLY A 434 21.35 0.02 10.45
CA GLY A 434 22.68 -0.44 9.97
C GLY A 434 23.48 -1.27 10.99
N HIS A 435 23.06 -1.33 12.25
CA HIS A 435 23.74 -2.12 13.27
C HIS A 435 23.40 -3.62 13.15
N PRO A 436 24.36 -4.55 13.16
CA PRO A 436 24.14 -6.00 12.91
C PRO A 436 23.12 -6.67 13.85
N ALA A 437 22.98 -6.15 15.08
CA ALA A 437 22.03 -6.69 16.07
C ALA A 437 20.61 -6.15 15.90
N VAL A 438 20.38 -5.12 15.08
CA VAL A 438 19.08 -4.45 14.95
C VAL A 438 18.26 -5.08 13.83
N VAL A 439 17.06 -5.53 14.17
CA VAL A 439 16.06 -6.00 13.19
C VAL A 439 15.31 -4.82 12.58
N ARG A 440 14.93 -3.87 13.45
CA ARG A 440 14.28 -2.61 13.07
C ARG A 440 14.29 -1.63 14.22
N SER A 441 14.21 -0.35 13.89
CA SER A 441 14.08 0.73 14.87
C SER A 441 12.92 1.66 14.52
N ALA A 442 12.47 2.43 15.49
CA ALA A 442 11.54 3.53 15.33
C ALA A 442 11.93 4.67 16.24
N VAL A 443 11.90 5.89 15.70
CA VAL A 443 12.30 7.10 16.41
C VAL A 443 11.10 8.05 16.53
N VAL A 444 10.92 8.59 17.72
CA VAL A 444 9.85 9.55 18.05
C VAL A 444 10.39 10.71 18.86
N GLY A 445 9.74 11.87 18.76
CA GLY A 445 9.98 13.00 19.63
C GLY A 445 9.25 12.84 20.96
N ARG A 446 9.89 13.29 22.04
CA ARG A 446 9.33 13.38 23.39
C ARG A 446 9.51 14.81 23.89
N THR A 447 8.44 15.46 24.32
CA THR A 447 8.51 16.84 24.82
C THR A 447 9.02 16.88 26.27
N VAL A 448 10.10 17.61 26.51
CA VAL A 448 10.71 17.80 27.84
C VAL A 448 11.08 19.26 28.03
N GLY A 449 10.47 19.93 29.00
CA GLY A 449 10.83 21.32 29.35
C GLY A 449 10.63 22.35 28.24
N GLY A 450 9.73 22.09 27.29
CA GLY A 450 9.47 22.98 26.14
C GLY A 450 10.36 22.74 24.94
N ASP A 451 11.23 21.75 24.96
CA ASP A 451 12.05 21.27 23.84
C ASP A 451 11.67 19.81 23.51
N GLU A 452 12.15 19.28 22.40
CA GLU A 452 11.95 17.88 22.04
C GLU A 452 13.24 17.05 22.19
N GLU A 453 13.10 15.87 22.73
CA GLU A 453 14.14 14.85 22.80
C GLU A 453 13.91 13.76 21.77
N VAL A 454 14.99 13.19 21.26
CA VAL A 454 14.99 12.07 20.34
C VAL A 454 14.98 10.76 21.14
N VAL A 455 13.91 9.97 21.04
CA VAL A 455 13.79 8.65 21.69
C VAL A 455 13.72 7.56 20.61
N ALA A 456 14.61 6.58 20.72
CA ALA A 456 14.67 5.45 19.80
C ALA A 456 14.15 4.16 20.46
N PHE A 457 13.25 3.47 19.78
CA PHE A 457 12.84 2.10 20.09
C PHE A 457 13.55 1.15 19.15
N VAL A 458 14.15 0.08 19.68
CA VAL A 458 14.96 -0.85 18.91
C VAL A 458 14.53 -2.28 19.21
N GLN A 459 14.22 -3.03 18.16
CA GLN A 459 14.00 -4.47 18.23
C GLN A 459 15.27 -5.19 17.79
N LEU A 460 15.83 -6.02 18.68
CA LEU A 460 17.03 -6.78 18.40
C LEU A 460 16.72 -8.14 17.77
N SER A 461 17.71 -8.68 17.05
CA SER A 461 17.73 -10.07 16.63
C SER A 461 17.79 -11.00 17.84
N ALA A 462 17.16 -12.17 17.75
CA ALA A 462 17.24 -13.19 18.80
C ALA A 462 18.64 -13.81 18.94
N GLU A 463 19.47 -13.68 17.92
CA GLU A 463 20.79 -14.31 17.85
C GLU A 463 21.93 -13.41 18.34
N VAL A 464 21.68 -12.09 18.44
CA VAL A 464 22.71 -11.10 18.77
C VAL A 464 22.22 -10.18 19.87
N THR A 465 22.96 -10.13 20.96
CA THR A 465 22.68 -9.19 22.06
C THR A 465 23.43 -7.88 21.82
N SER A 466 22.79 -6.77 22.15
CA SER A 466 23.42 -5.45 22.21
C SER A 466 22.77 -4.63 23.33
N THR A 467 23.50 -3.68 23.85
CA THR A 467 23.04 -2.78 24.90
C THR A 467 22.62 -1.42 24.34
N PRO A 468 21.77 -0.66 25.04
CA PRO A 468 21.47 0.72 24.64
C PRO A 468 22.71 1.59 24.48
N THR A 469 23.74 1.39 25.30
CA THR A 469 25.01 2.12 25.25
C THR A 469 25.78 1.80 23.96
N GLU A 470 25.91 0.54 23.60
CA GLU A 470 26.58 0.12 22.34
C GLU A 470 25.86 0.67 21.10
N LEU A 471 24.52 0.68 21.11
CA LEU A 471 23.73 1.26 20.03
C LEU A 471 23.90 2.79 19.96
N ALA A 472 23.99 3.46 21.12
CA ALA A 472 24.23 4.90 21.19
C ALA A 472 25.64 5.25 20.67
N ASP A 473 26.66 4.47 21.04
CA ASP A 473 28.03 4.63 20.54
C ASP A 473 28.12 4.38 19.03
N TYR A 474 27.39 3.39 18.54
CA TYR A 474 27.29 3.13 17.10
C TYR A 474 26.67 4.33 16.36
N ALA A 475 25.53 4.82 16.86
CA ALA A 475 24.84 5.97 16.28
C ALA A 475 25.69 7.25 16.34
N ALA A 476 26.49 7.42 17.41
CA ALA A 476 27.37 8.58 17.60
C ALA A 476 28.48 8.71 16.53
N ARG A 477 28.83 7.62 15.86
CA ARG A 477 29.85 7.63 14.79
C ARG A 477 29.36 8.31 13.49
N SER A 478 28.05 8.31 13.27
CA SER A 478 27.44 8.80 12.03
C SER A 478 26.48 9.99 12.24
N LEU A 479 26.00 10.23 13.48
CA LEU A 479 25.05 11.28 13.77
C LEU A 479 25.69 12.45 14.53
N THR A 480 25.34 13.68 14.10
CA THR A 480 25.64 14.89 14.85
C THR A 480 24.95 14.89 16.21
N SER A 481 25.48 15.62 17.19
CA SER A 481 25.06 15.53 18.60
C SER A 481 23.56 15.77 18.82
N TYR A 482 22.96 16.72 18.10
CA TYR A 482 21.52 17.03 18.24
C TYR A 482 20.60 15.96 17.66
N LYS A 483 21.10 15.11 16.73
CA LYS A 483 20.35 13.98 16.12
C LYS A 483 20.44 12.71 16.94
N ARG A 484 21.42 12.60 17.87
CA ARG A 484 21.62 11.38 18.66
C ARG A 484 20.45 11.15 19.59
N PRO A 485 19.94 9.91 19.69
CA PRO A 485 18.91 9.59 20.68
C PRO A 485 19.35 9.96 22.09
N SER A 486 18.49 10.66 22.82
CA SER A 486 18.66 10.90 24.26
C SER A 486 18.41 9.63 25.06
N GLU A 487 17.59 8.74 24.52
CA GLU A 487 17.24 7.45 25.13
C GLU A 487 17.05 6.39 24.02
N ILE A 488 17.54 5.17 24.29
CA ILE A 488 17.33 4.00 23.43
C ILE A 488 16.64 2.91 24.27
N LEU A 489 15.45 2.51 23.84
CA LEU A 489 14.62 1.50 24.49
C LEU A 489 14.61 0.22 23.64
N ILE A 490 15.11 -0.90 24.20
CA ILE A 490 15.06 -2.20 23.56
C ILE A 490 13.68 -2.82 23.83
N VAL A 491 12.97 -3.15 22.75
CA VAL A 491 11.61 -3.73 22.80
C VAL A 491 11.59 -5.13 22.21
N PRO A 492 10.77 -6.05 22.75
CA PRO A 492 10.68 -7.41 22.22
C PRO A 492 10.03 -7.47 20.82
N ALA A 493 9.10 -6.55 20.56
CA ALA A 493 8.42 -6.41 19.26
C ALA A 493 7.99 -4.95 19.06
N MET A 494 7.95 -4.51 17.80
CA MET A 494 7.40 -3.20 17.45
C MET A 494 5.88 -3.28 17.30
N PRO A 495 5.11 -2.33 17.87
CA PRO A 495 3.68 -2.24 17.58
C PRO A 495 3.46 -1.91 16.11
N THR A 496 2.50 -2.60 15.49
CA THR A 496 2.20 -2.42 14.07
C THR A 496 0.72 -2.17 13.85
N THR A 497 0.41 -1.34 12.86
CA THR A 497 -0.96 -1.15 12.36
C THR A 497 -1.43 -2.40 11.60
N ALA A 498 -2.75 -2.51 11.32
CA ALA A 498 -3.32 -3.57 10.50
C ALA A 498 -2.68 -3.67 9.10
N ALA A 499 -2.12 -2.56 8.59
CA ALA A 499 -1.36 -2.52 7.34
C ALA A 499 0.12 -2.93 7.49
N GLY A 500 0.56 -3.41 8.67
CA GLY A 500 1.93 -3.85 8.94
C GLY A 500 2.96 -2.73 9.12
N LYS A 501 2.53 -1.46 9.19
CA LYS A 501 3.41 -0.31 9.45
C LYS A 501 3.61 -0.12 10.96
N ILE A 502 4.80 0.36 11.39
CA ILE A 502 5.06 0.67 12.79
C ILE A 502 4.09 1.75 13.29
N ALA A 503 3.44 1.50 14.42
CA ALA A 503 2.48 2.40 15.06
C ALA A 503 3.21 3.45 15.91
N LYS A 504 3.89 4.44 15.28
CA LYS A 504 4.68 5.48 15.96
C LYS A 504 3.88 6.27 17.01
N ALA A 505 2.57 6.44 16.81
CA ALA A 505 1.71 7.12 17.78
C ALA A 505 1.63 6.39 19.14
N GLU A 506 1.69 5.05 19.13
CA GLU A 506 1.76 4.26 20.36
C GLU A 506 3.13 4.40 21.04
N LEU A 507 4.19 4.34 20.23
CA LEU A 507 5.56 4.53 20.74
C LEU A 507 5.76 5.92 21.34
N LYS A 508 5.16 6.97 20.75
CA LYS A 508 5.21 8.34 21.30
C LYS A 508 4.54 8.41 22.66
N LYS A 509 3.39 7.76 22.85
CA LYS A 509 2.74 7.67 24.18
C LYS A 509 3.62 6.99 25.22
N VAL A 510 4.31 5.90 24.83
CA VAL A 510 5.26 5.20 25.71
C VAL A 510 6.44 6.10 26.07
N ALA A 511 7.02 6.82 25.10
CA ALA A 511 8.10 7.76 25.33
C ALA A 511 7.70 8.91 26.29
N GLU A 512 6.50 9.45 26.16
CA GLU A 512 5.96 10.50 27.04
C GLU A 512 5.67 10.00 28.45
N SER A 513 5.24 8.72 28.62
CA SER A 513 4.97 8.15 29.94
C SER A 513 6.25 7.78 30.70
N SER A 514 7.35 7.48 30.01
CA SER A 514 8.63 7.13 30.65
C SER A 514 9.24 8.26 31.47
N ILE A 515 8.87 9.51 31.23
CA ILE A 515 9.29 10.67 32.04
C ILE A 515 8.68 10.64 33.45
N LYS A 516 7.42 10.18 33.57
CA LYS A 516 6.65 10.28 34.83
C LYS A 516 7.08 9.27 35.89
N GLU A 517 7.71 8.17 35.50
CA GLU A 517 8.00 7.05 36.38
C GLU A 517 9.49 6.85 36.71
N GLY A 518 10.41 7.61 36.13
CA GLY A 518 11.85 7.53 36.45
C GLY A 518 12.50 6.15 36.22
N THR A 519 11.87 5.27 35.42
CA THR A 519 12.22 3.86 35.30
C THR A 519 12.80 3.54 33.93
N ASN A 520 14.12 3.38 33.88
CA ASN A 520 14.85 2.88 32.71
C ASN A 520 14.36 1.48 32.28
N GLY A 521 13.78 1.35 31.12
CA GLY A 521 13.63 0.08 30.39
C GLY A 521 12.58 -0.93 30.92
N GLN A 522 12.09 -0.85 32.14
CA GLN A 522 11.06 -1.76 32.66
C GLN A 522 9.66 -1.46 32.14
N LEU A 523 9.36 -0.20 31.85
CA LEU A 523 8.05 0.25 31.33
C LEU A 523 7.79 -0.23 29.91
N ALA A 524 8.80 -0.18 29.04
CA ALA A 524 8.69 -0.65 27.67
C ALA A 524 8.37 -2.15 27.57
N ARG A 525 8.88 -2.96 28.50
CA ARG A 525 8.56 -4.39 28.61
C ARG A 525 7.15 -4.66 29.13
N ARG A 526 6.57 -3.72 29.88
CA ARG A 526 5.25 -3.85 30.49
C ARG A 526 4.13 -3.37 29.60
N ILE A 527 4.38 -2.36 28.74
CA ILE A 527 3.38 -1.70 27.88
C ILE A 527 3.32 -2.33 26.48
N LEU A 528 4.41 -2.96 26.04
CA LEU A 528 4.49 -3.67 24.75
C LEU A 528 4.73 -5.18 25.02
N PRO A 529 3.71 -5.95 25.46
CA PRO A 529 3.83 -7.39 25.67
C PRO A 529 4.17 -8.07 24.34
N ARG A 530 4.89 -9.20 24.41
CA ARG A 530 5.05 -10.09 23.25
C ARG A 530 3.66 -10.39 22.71
N GLN A 531 3.41 -10.12 21.44
CA GLN A 531 2.31 -10.75 20.73
C GLN A 531 2.66 -12.25 20.73
N GLU A 532 1.98 -13.03 21.54
CA GLU A 532 2.03 -14.48 21.45
C GLU A 532 1.59 -14.85 20.04
N ALA A 533 2.53 -15.39 19.27
CA ALA A 533 2.20 -16.10 18.05
C ALA A 533 1.34 -17.29 18.52
N THR A 534 0.05 -17.21 18.31
CA THR A 534 -0.83 -18.38 18.33
C THR A 534 -0.36 -19.30 17.21
N VAL A 535 0.56 -20.20 17.55
CA VAL A 535 0.82 -21.39 16.79
C VAL A 535 -0.30 -22.34 17.19
N GLU A 536 -1.41 -22.32 16.49
CA GLU A 536 -2.34 -23.43 16.49
C GLU A 536 -1.70 -24.56 15.68
N ASN A 537 -1.59 -25.71 16.36
CA ASN A 537 -1.09 -26.99 15.84
C ASN A 537 -1.88 -27.48 14.62
#